data_92bbdcbc3b61fce02049a2702559db46
#
_entry.id   92bbdcbc3b61fce02049a2702559db46
#
_cell.length_a   1.000
_cell.length_b   1.000
_cell.length_c   1.000
_cell.angle_alpha   90.00
_cell.angle_beta   90.00
_cell.angle_gamma   90.00
#
_symmetry.space_group_name_H-M   'P 1'
#
loop_
_entity.id
_entity.type
_entity.pdbx_description
1 polymer ?
#
loop_
_entity_poly.entity_id
_entity_poly.type
_entity_poly.pdbx_seq_one_letter_code
_entity_poly.pdbx_strand_id
1 'polypeptide(L)'
;MVYISDINARQIIDSRGNPTLEVDVLLSDGSLGRAAVPSGASTGEYEAYELRDQDQNFYNGLGVKKAISNVNIDIFNTFSGRNPFEQESIDLDLIELDGTTNKNKLGANAMLGFSMAVAKASASSLKLPLYQYLGGIRSKTLPIPMMNILNGGAHANNGLDFQECMIMPIGFTNFSDALRAGIEIFYNLKKILSEKGFSIAVGDEGGFAPNINNLEDALSYISNAVEKSGYRLGEHIFIAIDAAASELYNGNFYNLKGENKKLNTDQLLKYWQTICSKFPVISIEDPFDENDWDGFKEMTSLLGKKIQIVGDDLFVTNKKRLLQGINNNSANSILIKLNQIGTLSETIETIELAKNSGFGVVVSHRSGETEDVFISDLSVGLNSGQIKTGSVSRSDRTAKYNQLIRIEELLGNNAHYFGNNFFNNFVH
;
A
#
# COMPACT_ATOMS: atom_id res chain seq x y z
N MET A 1 35.55 10.48 2.62
CA MET A 1 34.45 9.95 1.82
C MET A 1 33.60 9.11 2.77
N VAL A 2 32.27 9.32 2.81
CA VAL A 2 31.37 8.52 3.65
C VAL A 2 31.17 7.16 3.01
N TYR A 3 31.19 6.09 3.80
CA TYR A 3 31.00 4.71 3.33
C TYR A 3 30.18 3.91 4.34
N ILE A 4 29.61 2.78 3.91
CA ILE A 4 28.89 1.84 4.77
C ILE A 4 29.90 1.14 5.68
N SER A 5 29.83 1.40 7.00
CA SER A 5 30.76 0.84 7.97
C SER A 5 30.25 -0.43 8.64
N ASP A 6 28.92 -0.56 8.79
CA ASP A 6 28.30 -1.76 9.36
C ASP A 6 26.90 -1.98 8.81
N ILE A 7 26.48 -3.26 8.73
CA ILE A 7 25.14 -3.70 8.33
C ILE A 7 24.73 -4.79 9.29
N ASN A 8 23.60 -4.60 9.98
CA ASN A 8 23.12 -5.57 10.94
C ASN A 8 21.61 -5.75 10.83
N ALA A 9 21.15 -6.98 10.65
CA ALA A 9 19.74 -7.34 10.66
C ALA A 9 19.38 -8.09 11.93
N ARG A 10 18.13 -7.88 12.36
CA ARG A 10 17.51 -8.60 13.49
C ARG A 10 16.09 -8.99 13.19
N GLN A 11 15.58 -9.97 13.93
CA GLN A 11 14.17 -10.29 13.93
C GLN A 11 13.41 -9.32 14.81
N ILE A 12 12.30 -8.83 14.30
CA ILE A 12 11.28 -8.10 15.04
C ILE A 12 9.92 -8.76 14.82
N ILE A 13 8.85 -8.24 15.42
CA ILE A 13 7.50 -8.78 15.31
C ILE A 13 6.61 -7.75 14.61
N ASP A 14 5.85 -8.21 13.62
CA ASP A 14 4.87 -7.39 12.89
C ASP A 14 3.55 -7.21 13.66
N SER A 15 2.64 -6.39 13.11
CA SER A 15 1.33 -6.07 13.71
C SER A 15 0.38 -7.28 13.84
N ARG A 16 0.68 -8.40 13.19
CA ARG A 16 -0.06 -9.67 13.28
C ARG A 16 0.57 -10.66 14.25
N GLY A 17 1.69 -10.29 14.88
CA GLY A 17 2.45 -11.18 15.77
C GLY A 17 3.38 -12.15 15.04
N ASN A 18 3.62 -11.96 13.75
CA ASN A 18 4.55 -12.76 12.97
C ASN A 18 5.96 -12.15 12.98
N PRO A 19 7.03 -12.99 12.93
CA PRO A 19 8.36 -12.46 12.76
C PRO A 19 8.55 -11.80 11.41
N THR A 20 9.26 -10.67 11.42
CA THR A 20 9.82 -10.00 10.24
C THR A 20 11.22 -9.50 10.56
N LEU A 21 11.88 -8.86 9.60
CA LEU A 21 13.23 -8.37 9.84
C LEU A 21 13.29 -6.84 9.83
N GLU A 22 14.26 -6.34 10.61
CA GLU A 22 14.69 -4.96 10.65
C GLU A 22 16.20 -4.91 10.34
N VAL A 23 16.60 -3.96 9.50
CA VAL A 23 18.00 -3.78 9.09
C VAL A 23 18.48 -2.40 9.52
N ASP A 24 19.66 -2.38 10.14
CA ASP A 24 20.45 -1.19 10.44
C ASP A 24 21.61 -1.08 9.47
N VAL A 25 21.81 0.10 8.89
CA VAL A 25 23.00 0.48 8.13
C VAL A 25 23.66 1.64 8.83
N LEU A 26 24.90 1.45 9.29
CA LEU A 26 25.73 2.47 9.92
C LEU A 26 26.75 2.99 8.91
N LEU A 27 26.88 4.31 8.81
CA LEU A 27 27.89 4.95 7.97
C LEU A 27 29.11 5.37 8.78
N SER A 28 30.25 5.59 8.10
CA SER A 28 31.52 5.96 8.70
C SER A 28 31.51 7.33 9.40
N ASP A 29 30.51 8.17 9.13
CA ASP A 29 30.29 9.46 9.82
C ASP A 29 29.38 9.34 11.06
N GLY A 30 28.97 8.12 11.41
CA GLY A 30 28.05 7.83 12.53
C GLY A 30 26.57 7.92 12.19
N SER A 31 26.20 8.24 10.95
CA SER A 31 24.79 8.25 10.51
C SER A 31 24.22 6.85 10.46
N LEU A 32 23.02 6.67 11.02
CA LEU A 32 22.30 5.40 11.08
C LEU A 32 21.00 5.47 10.27
N GLY A 33 20.80 4.46 9.44
CA GLY A 33 19.51 4.18 8.80
C GLY A 33 18.94 2.86 9.31
N ARG A 34 17.70 2.87 9.77
CA ARG A 34 16.96 1.69 10.24
C ARG A 34 15.69 1.51 9.45
N ALA A 35 15.48 0.32 8.91
CA ALA A 35 14.30 -0.01 8.15
C ALA A 35 13.72 -1.36 8.56
N ALA A 36 12.40 -1.40 8.77
CA ALA A 36 11.66 -2.61 9.05
C ALA A 36 10.78 -3.00 7.85
N VAL A 37 10.71 -4.28 7.56
CA VAL A 37 10.06 -4.80 6.36
C VAL A 37 8.65 -5.31 6.68
N PRO A 38 7.61 -4.85 5.96
CA PRO A 38 6.25 -5.35 6.12
C PRO A 38 6.06 -6.73 5.44
N SER A 39 4.96 -7.43 5.77
CA SER A 39 4.61 -8.74 5.23
C SER A 39 3.14 -8.83 4.83
N GLY A 40 2.82 -9.41 3.67
CA GLY A 40 1.44 -9.62 3.22
C GLY A 40 0.73 -10.79 3.92
N ALA A 41 -0.61 -10.74 3.99
CA ALA A 41 -1.46 -11.89 4.33
C ALA A 41 -1.84 -12.65 3.05
N SER A 42 -2.39 -11.95 2.08
CA SER A 42 -2.53 -12.38 0.70
C SER A 42 -1.29 -11.97 -0.08
N THR A 43 -0.84 -12.81 -1.00
CA THR A 43 0.31 -12.51 -1.88
C THR A 43 -0.06 -12.88 -3.31
N GLY A 44 0.11 -11.94 -4.24
CA GLY A 44 -0.05 -12.20 -5.66
C GLY A 44 0.96 -13.25 -6.15
N GLU A 45 0.57 -14.06 -7.11
CA GLU A 45 1.40 -15.15 -7.66
C GLU A 45 2.77 -14.66 -8.17
N TYR A 46 2.84 -13.41 -8.60
CA TYR A 46 4.01 -12.82 -9.25
C TYR A 46 4.85 -11.92 -8.32
N GLU A 47 4.56 -11.87 -7.03
CA GLU A 47 5.37 -11.12 -6.06
C GLU A 47 6.78 -11.69 -5.93
N ALA A 48 7.75 -10.84 -5.60
CA ALA A 48 9.09 -11.27 -5.22
C ALA A 48 9.03 -12.09 -3.92
N TYR A 49 9.90 -13.09 -3.83
CA TYR A 49 9.82 -14.12 -2.79
C TYR A 49 10.22 -13.60 -1.41
N GLU A 50 9.29 -13.63 -0.46
CA GLU A 50 9.56 -13.40 0.95
C GLU A 50 10.21 -14.65 1.56
N LEU A 51 11.48 -14.55 1.96
CA LEU A 51 12.22 -15.71 2.47
C LEU A 51 11.82 -16.00 3.92
N ARG A 52 11.22 -17.19 4.13
CA ARG A 52 10.83 -17.76 5.43
C ARG A 52 11.63 -19.03 5.71
N ASP A 53 11.88 -19.30 6.99
CA ASP A 53 12.72 -20.45 7.42
C ASP A 53 12.08 -21.81 7.13
N GLN A 54 10.73 -21.87 7.15
CA GLN A 54 9.91 -23.10 6.97
C GLN A 54 10.17 -24.17 8.06
N ASP A 55 10.81 -23.80 9.17
CA ASP A 55 11.02 -24.69 10.32
C ASP A 55 9.81 -24.63 11.25
N GLN A 56 9.00 -25.69 11.25
CA GLN A 56 7.76 -25.76 12.03
C GLN A 56 7.97 -25.64 13.55
N ASN A 57 9.18 -25.89 14.06
CA ASN A 57 9.50 -25.75 15.47
C ASN A 57 9.72 -24.29 15.91
N PHE A 58 9.86 -23.35 14.95
CA PHE A 58 10.06 -21.93 15.21
C PHE A 58 9.02 -21.11 14.46
N TYR A 59 8.17 -20.39 15.21
CA TYR A 59 7.10 -19.53 14.66
C TYR A 59 6.24 -20.21 13.59
N ASN A 60 5.98 -21.53 13.76
CA ASN A 60 5.19 -22.31 12.80
C ASN A 60 5.68 -22.22 11.35
N GLY A 61 7.00 -22.16 11.14
CA GLY A 61 7.63 -22.04 9.82
C GLY A 61 7.84 -20.60 9.33
N LEU A 62 7.28 -19.59 10.03
CA LEU A 62 7.32 -18.19 9.62
C LEU A 62 8.60 -17.45 10.05
N GLY A 63 9.59 -18.13 10.64
CA GLY A 63 10.88 -17.54 11.03
C GLY A 63 11.61 -16.84 9.86
N VAL A 64 12.51 -15.91 10.19
CA VAL A 64 13.27 -15.10 9.20
C VAL A 64 14.79 -15.19 9.42
N LYS A 65 15.28 -16.22 10.11
CA LYS A 65 16.71 -16.39 10.42
C LYS A 65 17.59 -16.48 9.18
N LYS A 66 17.11 -17.16 8.11
CA LYS A 66 17.82 -17.24 6.83
C LYS A 66 17.98 -15.87 6.19
N ALA A 67 16.90 -15.09 6.11
CA ALA A 67 16.95 -13.73 5.59
C ALA A 67 17.89 -12.83 6.39
N ILE A 68 17.87 -12.92 7.73
CA ILE A 68 18.80 -12.22 8.62
C ILE A 68 20.26 -12.64 8.36
N SER A 69 20.52 -13.94 8.22
CA SER A 69 21.85 -14.46 7.90
C SER A 69 22.36 -13.92 6.56
N ASN A 70 21.50 -13.87 5.53
CA ASN A 70 21.85 -13.32 4.22
C ASN A 70 22.23 -11.83 4.32
N VAL A 71 21.54 -11.05 5.16
CA VAL A 71 21.92 -9.64 5.39
C VAL A 71 23.25 -9.55 6.14
N ASN A 72 23.41 -10.29 7.25
CA ASN A 72 24.55 -10.16 8.14
C ASN A 72 25.83 -10.78 7.58
N ILE A 73 25.76 -11.62 6.55
CA ILE A 73 26.89 -12.30 5.93
C ILE A 73 27.07 -11.86 4.47
N ASP A 74 26.14 -12.22 3.60
CA ASP A 74 26.33 -12.04 2.16
C ASP A 74 26.27 -10.57 1.75
N ILE A 75 25.24 -9.85 2.23
CA ILE A 75 25.06 -8.42 1.96
C ILE A 75 26.14 -7.61 2.65
N PHE A 76 26.43 -7.90 3.93
CA PHE A 76 27.49 -7.21 4.67
C PHE A 76 28.86 -7.34 3.96
N ASN A 77 29.26 -8.55 3.56
CA ASN A 77 30.54 -8.79 2.89
C ASN A 77 30.66 -8.08 1.52
N THR A 78 29.52 -7.92 0.83
CA THR A 78 29.49 -7.31 -0.49
C THR A 78 29.47 -5.78 -0.44
N PHE A 79 28.74 -5.21 0.52
CA PHE A 79 28.45 -3.78 0.53
C PHE A 79 29.20 -2.97 1.61
N SER A 80 29.91 -3.62 2.54
CA SER A 80 30.80 -2.92 3.48
C SER A 80 31.88 -2.15 2.71
N GLY A 81 32.07 -0.88 3.07
CA GLY A 81 33.02 0.03 2.39
C GLY A 81 32.44 0.75 1.15
N ARG A 82 31.23 0.41 0.68
CA ARG A 82 30.60 1.06 -0.48
C ARG A 82 30.13 2.49 -0.16
N ASN A 83 30.04 3.29 -1.19
CA ASN A 83 29.46 4.64 -1.12
C ASN A 83 27.93 4.54 -0.97
N PRO A 84 27.33 5.03 0.15
CA PRO A 84 25.88 4.87 0.40
C PRO A 84 25.01 5.75 -0.50
N PHE A 85 25.59 6.76 -1.16
CA PHE A 85 24.85 7.70 -2.01
C PHE A 85 24.58 7.17 -3.43
N GLU A 86 25.08 5.98 -3.76
CA GLU A 86 24.91 5.33 -5.04
C GLU A 86 23.79 4.28 -4.99
N GLN A 87 22.59 4.70 -4.54
CA GLN A 87 21.45 3.80 -4.26
C GLN A 87 21.12 2.87 -5.44
N GLU A 88 21.05 3.41 -6.65
CA GLU A 88 20.71 2.62 -7.85
C GLU A 88 21.79 1.55 -8.13
N SER A 89 23.07 1.91 -8.04
CA SER A 89 24.17 0.95 -8.20
C SER A 89 24.14 -0.12 -7.10
N ILE A 90 23.86 0.26 -5.86
CA ILE A 90 23.74 -0.68 -4.74
C ILE A 90 22.58 -1.67 -4.99
N ASP A 91 21.43 -1.18 -5.40
CA ASP A 91 20.24 -2.03 -5.65
C ASP A 91 20.46 -2.95 -6.86
N LEU A 92 21.15 -2.49 -7.92
CA LEU A 92 21.52 -3.32 -9.07
C LEU A 92 22.50 -4.44 -8.67
N ASP A 93 23.56 -4.11 -7.92
CA ASP A 93 24.51 -5.11 -7.43
C ASP A 93 23.83 -6.10 -6.46
N LEU A 94 22.84 -5.65 -5.69
CA LEU A 94 22.05 -6.48 -4.80
C LEU A 94 21.17 -7.50 -5.58
N ILE A 95 20.59 -7.07 -6.68
CA ILE A 95 19.83 -7.93 -7.62
C ILE A 95 20.77 -8.96 -8.27
N GLU A 96 21.98 -8.53 -8.67
CA GLU A 96 22.99 -9.43 -9.25
C GLU A 96 23.51 -10.45 -8.22
N LEU A 97 23.69 -10.05 -6.96
CA LEU A 97 24.07 -10.94 -5.84
C LEU A 97 23.04 -12.03 -5.59
N ASP A 98 21.75 -11.71 -5.67
CA ASP A 98 20.66 -12.69 -5.62
C ASP A 98 20.70 -13.59 -6.88
N GLY A 99 20.74 -13.02 -8.06
CA GLY A 99 20.89 -13.70 -9.34
C GLY A 99 19.66 -14.53 -9.76
N THR A 100 18.54 -14.44 -9.05
CA THR A 100 17.30 -15.14 -9.37
C THR A 100 16.22 -14.18 -9.86
N THR A 101 15.25 -14.67 -10.64
CA THR A 101 14.21 -13.82 -11.23
C THR A 101 13.22 -13.26 -10.21
N ASN A 102 13.01 -13.98 -9.11
CA ASN A 102 12.03 -13.64 -8.06
C ASN A 102 12.67 -13.40 -6.68
N LYS A 103 13.99 -13.18 -6.62
CA LYS A 103 14.74 -12.88 -5.39
C LYS A 103 14.69 -13.99 -4.33
N ASN A 104 14.65 -15.25 -4.74
CA ASN A 104 14.47 -16.38 -3.81
C ASN A 104 15.75 -16.85 -3.11
N LYS A 105 16.94 -16.39 -3.53
CA LYS A 105 18.22 -16.73 -2.90
C LYS A 105 18.45 -15.90 -1.63
N LEU A 106 18.43 -14.58 -1.73
CA LEU A 106 18.59 -13.68 -0.59
C LEU A 106 17.27 -13.46 0.15
N GLY A 107 16.16 -13.40 -0.56
CA GLY A 107 14.85 -13.02 -0.11
C GLY A 107 14.55 -11.54 -0.35
N ALA A 108 13.40 -11.23 -0.95
CA ALA A 108 12.96 -9.86 -1.19
C ALA A 108 12.89 -9.04 0.13
N ASN A 109 12.55 -9.67 1.23
CA ASN A 109 12.54 -9.05 2.56
C ASN A 109 13.95 -8.64 3.03
N ALA A 110 14.97 -9.49 2.85
CA ALA A 110 16.36 -9.15 3.18
C ALA A 110 16.88 -8.00 2.29
N MET A 111 16.63 -8.09 1.00
CA MET A 111 17.05 -7.08 0.02
C MET A 111 16.38 -5.73 0.30
N LEU A 112 15.07 -5.70 0.50
CA LEU A 112 14.34 -4.47 0.77
C LEU A 112 14.77 -3.81 2.08
N GLY A 113 14.94 -4.60 3.15
CA GLY A 113 15.39 -4.08 4.44
C GLY A 113 16.72 -3.31 4.31
N PHE A 114 17.68 -3.89 3.60
CA PHE A 114 18.96 -3.24 3.32
C PHE A 114 18.80 -2.01 2.43
N SER A 115 18.10 -2.12 1.30
CA SER A 115 17.90 -1.02 0.35
C SER A 115 17.27 0.22 1.02
N MET A 116 16.20 0.03 1.81
CA MET A 116 15.56 1.12 2.56
C MET A 116 16.47 1.70 3.66
N ALA A 117 17.23 0.85 4.36
CA ALA A 117 18.14 1.29 5.42
C ALA A 117 19.28 2.14 4.87
N VAL A 118 19.82 1.79 3.69
CA VAL A 118 20.82 2.63 2.98
C VAL A 118 20.26 4.01 2.66
N ALA A 119 19.05 4.09 2.10
CA ALA A 119 18.40 5.37 1.80
C ALA A 119 18.22 6.23 3.05
N LYS A 120 17.76 5.63 4.17
CA LYS A 120 17.61 6.34 5.45
C LYS A 120 18.96 6.80 6.03
N ALA A 121 20.00 5.97 5.96
CA ALA A 121 21.35 6.33 6.42
C ALA A 121 21.91 7.49 5.59
N SER A 122 21.75 7.44 4.28
CA SER A 122 22.18 8.49 3.34
C SER A 122 21.45 9.81 3.60
N ALA A 123 20.14 9.79 3.79
CA ALA A 123 19.35 10.97 4.16
C ALA A 123 19.86 11.57 5.48
N SER A 124 20.10 10.73 6.50
CA SER A 124 20.62 11.12 7.81
C SER A 124 22.01 11.78 7.69
N SER A 125 22.92 11.20 6.91
CA SER A 125 24.27 11.73 6.65
C SER A 125 24.22 13.11 5.98
N LEU A 126 23.31 13.30 5.05
CA LEU A 126 23.08 14.60 4.38
C LEU A 126 22.26 15.58 5.21
N LYS A 127 21.75 15.17 6.38
CA LYS A 127 20.86 15.96 7.25
C LYS A 127 19.59 16.42 6.53
N LEU A 128 19.08 15.58 5.64
CA LEU A 128 17.84 15.80 4.90
C LEU A 128 16.71 14.92 5.47
N PRO A 129 15.47 15.42 5.55
CA PRO A 129 14.32 14.56 5.72
C PRO A 129 14.26 13.51 4.58
N LEU A 130 13.82 12.29 4.89
CA LEU A 130 13.84 11.20 3.92
C LEU A 130 13.04 11.52 2.64
N TYR A 131 11.84 12.12 2.76
CA TYR A 131 11.04 12.51 1.60
C TYR A 131 11.80 13.47 0.67
N GLN A 132 12.60 14.38 1.24
CA GLN A 132 13.39 15.34 0.46
C GLN A 132 14.63 14.69 -0.17
N TYR A 133 15.23 13.73 0.51
CA TYR A 133 16.32 12.91 -0.06
C TYR A 133 15.83 12.12 -1.28
N LEU A 134 14.64 11.50 -1.19
CA LEU A 134 14.07 10.68 -2.25
C LEU A 134 13.62 11.48 -3.49
N GLY A 135 13.04 12.67 -3.32
CA GLY A 135 12.41 13.39 -4.43
C GLY A 135 12.92 14.81 -4.66
N GLY A 136 13.89 15.27 -3.85
CA GLY A 136 14.51 16.58 -4.01
C GLY A 136 13.58 17.76 -3.68
N ILE A 137 13.87 18.91 -4.29
CA ILE A 137 13.18 20.20 -4.01
C ILE A 137 11.70 20.21 -4.40
N ARG A 138 11.22 19.24 -5.18
CA ARG A 138 9.83 19.15 -5.62
C ARG A 138 8.95 18.29 -4.73
N SER A 139 9.50 17.66 -3.71
CA SER A 139 8.80 16.79 -2.75
C SER A 139 7.97 17.62 -1.79
N LYS A 140 6.74 17.95 -2.16
CA LYS A 140 5.85 18.84 -1.40
C LYS A 140 4.37 18.48 -1.46
N THR A 141 4.02 17.40 -2.16
CA THR A 141 2.62 16.98 -2.33
C THR A 141 2.25 15.97 -1.26
N LEU A 142 1.38 16.36 -0.32
CA LEU A 142 0.75 15.46 0.65
C LEU A 142 -0.27 14.59 -0.08
N PRO A 143 -0.22 13.26 0.09
CA PRO A 143 -1.10 12.33 -0.59
C PRO A 143 -2.52 12.36 0.00
N ILE A 144 -3.53 12.04 -0.82
CA ILE A 144 -4.87 11.69 -0.33
C ILE A 144 -4.76 10.36 0.42
N PRO A 145 -5.20 10.27 1.68
CA PRO A 145 -5.27 9.00 2.39
C PRO A 145 -6.51 8.21 1.96
N MET A 146 -6.30 6.97 1.52
CA MET A 146 -7.34 5.97 1.32
C MET A 146 -7.48 5.20 2.63
N MET A 147 -8.49 5.55 3.43
CA MET A 147 -8.63 5.06 4.81
C MET A 147 -9.59 3.87 4.86
N ASN A 148 -9.06 2.67 5.14
CA ASN A 148 -9.88 1.47 5.31
C ASN A 148 -10.66 1.52 6.63
N ILE A 149 -11.95 1.85 6.59
CA ILE A 149 -12.79 2.00 7.78
C ILE A 149 -13.71 0.82 8.04
N LEU A 150 -13.87 -0.09 7.05
CA LEU A 150 -14.66 -1.31 7.20
C LEU A 150 -13.99 -2.46 6.43
N ASN A 151 -13.66 -3.51 7.14
CA ASN A 151 -12.94 -4.67 6.65
C ASN A 151 -13.87 -5.85 6.37
N GLY A 152 -13.54 -6.59 5.30
CA GLY A 152 -14.13 -7.87 4.94
C GLY A 152 -13.09 -8.82 4.34
N GLY A 153 -13.51 -9.77 3.52
CA GLY A 153 -12.64 -10.71 2.83
C GLY A 153 -11.62 -11.39 3.73
N ALA A 154 -10.36 -11.46 3.29
CA ALA A 154 -9.27 -12.05 4.06
C ALA A 154 -8.88 -11.24 5.32
N HIS A 155 -9.25 -9.95 5.40
CA HIS A 155 -8.91 -9.06 6.52
C HIS A 155 -9.86 -9.14 7.72
N ALA A 156 -10.98 -9.88 7.60
CA ALA A 156 -11.96 -10.02 8.68
C ALA A 156 -12.73 -11.34 8.60
N ASN A 157 -12.96 -11.97 9.74
CA ASN A 157 -13.81 -13.15 9.80
C ASN A 157 -15.29 -12.73 9.93
N ASN A 158 -15.87 -12.25 8.81
CA ASN A 158 -17.26 -11.80 8.72
C ASN A 158 -17.90 -12.23 7.38
N GLY A 159 -19.11 -11.74 7.10
CA GLY A 159 -19.85 -12.12 5.89
C GLY A 159 -19.59 -11.22 4.67
N LEU A 160 -18.76 -10.18 4.78
CA LEU A 160 -18.47 -9.27 3.67
C LEU A 160 -17.43 -9.88 2.73
N ASP A 161 -17.78 -10.07 1.47
CA ASP A 161 -16.91 -10.72 0.48
C ASP A 161 -15.70 -9.86 0.09
N PHE A 162 -15.88 -8.55 -0.04
CA PHE A 162 -14.83 -7.62 -0.47
C PHE A 162 -13.94 -7.17 0.69
N GLN A 163 -12.66 -7.01 0.40
CA GLN A 163 -11.61 -6.91 1.42
C GLN A 163 -11.64 -5.59 2.20
N GLU A 164 -11.84 -4.45 1.50
CA GLU A 164 -11.79 -3.15 2.13
C GLU A 164 -12.82 -2.18 1.56
N CYS A 165 -13.51 -1.47 2.48
CA CYS A 165 -14.31 -0.31 2.14
C CYS A 165 -13.64 0.93 2.74
N MET A 166 -13.15 1.79 1.88
CA MET A 166 -12.34 2.96 2.22
C MET A 166 -13.08 4.27 1.99
N ILE A 167 -12.68 5.29 2.72
CA ILE A 167 -13.04 6.68 2.44
C ILE A 167 -11.83 7.44 1.91
N MET A 168 -12.08 8.37 0.99
CA MET A 168 -11.09 9.27 0.40
C MET A 168 -11.53 10.73 0.63
N PRO A 169 -10.88 11.46 1.55
CA PRO A 169 -11.20 12.87 1.84
C PRO A 169 -10.54 13.80 0.82
N ILE A 170 -11.15 13.92 -0.36
CA ILE A 170 -10.61 14.69 -1.49
C ILE A 170 -10.90 16.19 -1.38
N GLY A 171 -12.09 16.58 -0.89
CA GLY A 171 -12.56 17.95 -0.89
C GLY A 171 -11.98 18.83 0.23
N PHE A 172 -10.68 18.69 0.51
CA PHE A 172 -9.96 19.46 1.54
C PHE A 172 -8.77 20.19 0.91
N THR A 173 -8.26 21.20 1.64
CA THR A 173 -7.13 22.03 1.19
C THR A 173 -5.79 21.64 1.82
N ASN A 174 -5.81 20.85 2.89
CA ASN A 174 -4.64 20.38 3.60
C ASN A 174 -4.84 18.96 4.13
N PHE A 175 -3.75 18.28 4.43
CA PHE A 175 -3.76 16.90 4.90
C PHE A 175 -4.36 16.77 6.31
N SER A 176 -4.05 17.68 7.20
CA SER A 176 -4.51 17.62 8.60
C SER A 176 -6.04 17.70 8.70
N ASP A 177 -6.71 18.55 7.91
CA ASP A 177 -8.17 18.62 7.85
C ASP A 177 -8.78 17.37 7.21
N ALA A 178 -8.13 16.83 6.17
CA ALA A 178 -8.55 15.58 5.53
C ALA A 178 -8.47 14.40 6.53
N LEU A 179 -7.39 14.31 7.30
CA LEU A 179 -7.23 13.29 8.33
C LEU A 179 -8.26 13.45 9.46
N ARG A 180 -8.49 14.69 9.93
CA ARG A 180 -9.52 14.98 10.94
C ARG A 180 -10.89 14.48 10.47
N ALA A 181 -11.27 14.78 9.24
CA ALA A 181 -12.55 14.32 8.70
C ALA A 181 -12.65 12.78 8.71
N GLY A 182 -11.58 12.08 8.32
CA GLY A 182 -11.54 10.61 8.41
C GLY A 182 -11.74 10.08 9.82
N ILE A 183 -11.11 10.71 10.84
CA ILE A 183 -11.25 10.34 12.24
C ILE A 183 -12.70 10.58 12.73
N GLU A 184 -13.29 11.71 12.41
CA GLU A 184 -14.67 12.05 12.81
C GLU A 184 -15.68 11.08 12.18
N ILE A 185 -15.49 10.69 10.92
CA ILE A 185 -16.29 9.67 10.23
C ILE A 185 -16.11 8.30 10.90
N PHE A 186 -14.89 7.90 11.22
CA PHE A 186 -14.61 6.65 11.91
C PHE A 186 -15.33 6.56 13.26
N TYR A 187 -15.33 7.62 14.07
CA TYR A 187 -16.07 7.66 15.31
C TYR A 187 -17.60 7.58 15.13
N ASN A 188 -18.15 8.27 14.13
CA ASN A 188 -19.58 8.19 13.82
C ASN A 188 -19.96 6.81 13.29
N LEU A 189 -19.11 6.17 12.46
CA LEU A 189 -19.33 4.79 12.03
C LEU A 189 -19.35 3.83 13.20
N LYS A 190 -18.39 3.96 14.15
CA LYS A 190 -18.37 3.19 15.40
C LYS A 190 -19.69 3.27 16.15
N LYS A 191 -20.22 4.50 16.29
CA LYS A 191 -21.49 4.74 16.98
C LYS A 191 -22.67 4.08 16.25
N ILE A 192 -22.75 4.25 14.94
CA ILE A 192 -23.81 3.64 14.11
C ILE A 192 -23.79 2.12 14.23
N LEU A 193 -22.61 1.49 14.09
CA LEU A 193 -22.47 0.04 14.18
C LEU A 193 -22.89 -0.47 15.58
N SER A 194 -22.46 0.22 16.64
CA SER A 194 -22.83 -0.11 18.03
C SER A 194 -24.33 0.01 18.27
N GLU A 195 -24.98 1.09 17.79
CA GLU A 195 -26.44 1.30 17.90
C GLU A 195 -27.24 0.23 17.16
N LYS A 196 -26.67 -0.36 16.12
CA LYS A 196 -27.26 -1.48 15.37
C LYS A 196 -26.95 -2.86 15.95
N GLY A 197 -26.16 -2.93 17.03
CA GLY A 197 -25.77 -4.19 17.66
C GLY A 197 -24.65 -4.95 16.93
N PHE A 198 -23.96 -4.31 16.00
CA PHE A 198 -22.80 -4.92 15.32
C PHE A 198 -21.54 -4.87 16.18
N SER A 199 -20.60 -5.78 15.90
CA SER A 199 -19.26 -5.73 16.46
C SER A 199 -18.53 -4.45 16.03
N ILE A 200 -17.86 -3.82 16.99
CA ILE A 200 -16.96 -2.69 16.78
C ILE A 200 -15.48 -3.10 16.95
N ALA A 201 -15.21 -4.41 16.97
CA ALA A 201 -13.85 -4.91 16.88
C ALA A 201 -13.25 -4.54 15.52
N VAL A 202 -11.94 -4.30 15.51
CA VAL A 202 -11.21 -3.91 14.31
C VAL A 202 -10.45 -5.11 13.73
N GLY A 203 -10.32 -5.13 12.39
CA GLY A 203 -9.51 -6.08 11.66
C GLY A 203 -8.01 -5.72 11.68
N ASP A 204 -7.23 -6.44 10.89
CA ASP A 204 -5.77 -6.30 10.83
C ASP A 204 -5.31 -4.89 10.42
N GLU A 205 -6.11 -4.20 9.65
CA GLU A 205 -5.80 -2.84 9.16
C GLU A 205 -6.47 -1.72 9.95
N GLY A 206 -7.13 -2.04 11.06
CA GLY A 206 -7.70 -1.08 11.98
C GLY A 206 -9.11 -0.58 11.63
N GLY A 207 -9.70 -0.97 10.50
CA GLY A 207 -11.11 -0.76 10.16
C GLY A 207 -12.01 -1.70 10.96
N PHE A 208 -13.29 -1.35 11.15
CA PHE A 208 -14.26 -2.22 11.82
C PHE A 208 -14.53 -3.48 11.01
N ALA A 209 -14.81 -4.58 11.70
CA ALA A 209 -15.13 -5.88 11.12
C ALA A 209 -16.51 -6.38 11.56
N PRO A 210 -17.61 -5.65 11.25
CA PRO A 210 -18.96 -6.08 11.59
C PRO A 210 -19.39 -7.26 10.71
N ASN A 211 -20.31 -8.08 11.21
CA ASN A 211 -20.91 -9.15 10.42
C ASN A 211 -22.00 -8.59 9.48
N ILE A 212 -21.57 -8.01 8.36
CA ILE A 212 -22.40 -7.48 7.27
C ILE A 212 -22.17 -8.40 6.06
N ASN A 213 -23.23 -8.77 5.35
CA ASN A 213 -23.17 -9.80 4.31
C ASN A 213 -23.11 -9.23 2.89
N ASN A 214 -23.36 -7.95 2.68
CA ASN A 214 -23.35 -7.36 1.35
C ASN A 214 -22.70 -5.99 1.32
N LEU A 215 -22.13 -5.65 0.17
CA LEU A 215 -21.42 -4.41 -0.04
C LEU A 215 -22.32 -3.17 0.05
N GLU A 216 -23.55 -3.24 -0.47
CA GLU A 216 -24.46 -2.07 -0.46
C GLU A 216 -24.80 -1.63 0.96
N ASP A 217 -25.03 -2.56 1.89
CA ASP A 217 -25.27 -2.24 3.30
C ASP A 217 -24.02 -1.62 3.94
N ALA A 218 -22.84 -2.17 3.67
CA ALA A 218 -21.56 -1.63 4.17
C ALA A 218 -21.36 -0.18 3.72
N LEU A 219 -21.54 0.08 2.42
CA LEU A 219 -21.43 1.44 1.85
C LEU A 219 -22.53 2.38 2.37
N SER A 220 -23.72 1.88 2.65
CA SER A 220 -24.81 2.66 3.26
C SER A 220 -24.49 3.10 4.68
N TYR A 221 -23.85 2.24 5.50
CA TYR A 221 -23.39 2.64 6.84
C TYR A 221 -22.28 3.68 6.77
N ILE A 222 -21.33 3.53 5.83
CA ILE A 222 -20.27 4.52 5.58
C ILE A 222 -20.90 5.87 5.16
N SER A 223 -21.83 5.87 4.21
CA SER A 223 -22.53 7.06 3.74
C SER A 223 -23.22 7.81 4.87
N ASN A 224 -23.94 7.07 5.73
CA ASN A 224 -24.61 7.63 6.91
C ASN A 224 -23.58 8.20 7.92
N ALA A 225 -22.42 7.57 8.09
CA ALA A 225 -21.37 8.08 8.97
C ALA A 225 -20.77 9.39 8.43
N VAL A 226 -20.57 9.51 7.12
CA VAL A 226 -20.12 10.75 6.46
C VAL A 226 -21.10 11.89 6.71
N GLU A 227 -22.39 11.66 6.47
CA GLU A 227 -23.45 12.66 6.66
C GLU A 227 -23.58 13.08 8.13
N LYS A 228 -23.57 12.12 9.08
CA LYS A 228 -23.60 12.40 10.52
C LYS A 228 -22.37 13.20 11.01
N SER A 229 -21.26 13.12 10.28
CA SER A 229 -20.06 13.90 10.56
C SER A 229 -20.12 15.32 9.99
N GLY A 230 -21.19 15.69 9.29
CA GLY A 230 -21.38 17.00 8.68
C GLY A 230 -20.66 17.17 7.34
N TYR A 231 -20.13 16.09 6.76
CA TYR A 231 -19.50 16.12 5.45
C TYR A 231 -20.45 15.67 4.35
N ARG A 232 -20.19 16.12 3.12
CA ARG A 232 -20.97 15.75 1.94
C ARG A 232 -20.26 14.62 1.18
N LEU A 233 -20.98 13.50 1.04
CA LEU A 233 -20.54 12.38 0.22
C LEU A 233 -20.60 12.77 -1.27
N GLY A 234 -19.56 12.45 -2.03
CA GLY A 234 -19.46 12.85 -3.44
C GLY A 234 -18.95 14.28 -3.66
N GLU A 235 -18.59 15.00 -2.60
CA GLU A 235 -17.99 16.34 -2.66
C GLU A 235 -16.75 16.46 -1.75
N HIS A 236 -16.92 16.25 -0.44
CA HIS A 236 -15.82 16.26 0.51
C HIS A 236 -15.16 14.89 0.61
N ILE A 237 -15.97 13.86 0.64
CA ILE A 237 -15.59 12.46 0.86
C ILE A 237 -16.10 11.62 -0.30
N PHE A 238 -15.25 10.75 -0.78
CA PHE A 238 -15.58 9.73 -1.77
C PHE A 238 -15.29 8.34 -1.21
N ILE A 239 -15.76 7.32 -1.91
CA ILE A 239 -15.60 5.91 -1.53
C ILE A 239 -14.56 5.26 -2.44
N ALA A 240 -13.72 4.42 -1.84
CA ALA A 240 -12.87 3.49 -2.56
C ALA A 240 -13.10 2.06 -2.04
N ILE A 241 -12.90 1.08 -2.90
CA ILE A 241 -13.09 -0.33 -2.60
C ILE A 241 -11.83 -1.08 -3.02
N ASP A 242 -11.34 -1.96 -2.17
CA ASP A 242 -10.45 -3.04 -2.54
C ASP A 242 -11.26 -4.33 -2.59
N ALA A 243 -11.41 -4.86 -3.80
CA ALA A 243 -12.21 -6.06 -4.01
C ALA A 243 -11.43 -7.34 -3.74
N ALA A 244 -10.11 -7.32 -3.92
CA ALA A 244 -9.23 -8.49 -3.87
C ALA A 244 -9.88 -9.71 -4.59
N ALA A 245 -10.36 -9.48 -5.82
CA ALA A 245 -11.27 -10.43 -6.48
C ALA A 245 -10.62 -11.75 -6.84
N SER A 246 -9.28 -11.85 -6.86
CA SER A 246 -8.56 -13.12 -7.00
C SER A 246 -8.92 -14.11 -5.89
N GLU A 247 -9.15 -13.65 -4.66
CA GLU A 247 -9.57 -14.47 -3.52
C GLU A 247 -11.01 -15.05 -3.70
N LEU A 248 -11.82 -14.40 -4.52
CA LEU A 248 -13.19 -14.82 -4.82
C LEU A 248 -13.28 -15.75 -6.03
N TYR A 249 -12.21 -15.82 -6.84
CA TYR A 249 -12.21 -16.53 -8.10
C TYR A 249 -11.87 -18.03 -7.93
N ASN A 250 -12.63 -18.90 -8.58
CA ASN A 250 -12.43 -20.34 -8.52
C ASN A 250 -12.03 -20.99 -9.87
N GLY A 251 -11.55 -20.19 -10.81
CA GLY A 251 -11.20 -20.60 -12.16
C GLY A 251 -12.31 -20.47 -13.21
N ASN A 252 -13.56 -20.25 -12.78
CA ASN A 252 -14.71 -20.07 -13.67
C ASN A 252 -15.64 -18.93 -13.26
N PHE A 253 -15.80 -18.72 -11.95
CA PHE A 253 -16.73 -17.75 -11.38
C PHE A 253 -16.11 -17.06 -10.16
N TYR A 254 -16.54 -15.83 -9.95
CA TYR A 254 -16.35 -15.07 -8.72
C TYR A 254 -17.48 -15.46 -7.76
N ASN A 255 -17.12 -16.02 -6.60
CA ASN A 255 -18.07 -16.55 -5.63
C ASN A 255 -18.24 -15.59 -4.46
N LEU A 256 -19.25 -14.74 -4.52
CA LEU A 256 -19.65 -13.83 -3.46
C LEU A 256 -20.51 -14.60 -2.45
N LYS A 257 -19.86 -15.21 -1.46
CA LYS A 257 -20.53 -16.10 -0.49
C LYS A 257 -21.51 -15.36 0.41
N GLY A 258 -21.13 -14.15 0.87
CA GLY A 258 -21.97 -13.31 1.71
C GLY A 258 -23.26 -12.87 1.01
N GLU A 259 -23.17 -12.59 -0.28
CA GLU A 259 -24.30 -12.21 -1.12
C GLU A 259 -25.00 -13.40 -1.79
N ASN A 260 -24.50 -14.62 -1.60
CA ASN A 260 -24.99 -15.84 -2.25
C ASN A 260 -25.07 -15.71 -3.79
N LYS A 261 -24.04 -15.12 -4.40
CA LYS A 261 -23.93 -14.90 -5.85
C LYS A 261 -22.71 -15.62 -6.43
N LYS A 262 -22.88 -16.15 -7.66
CA LYS A 262 -21.78 -16.65 -8.50
C LYS A 262 -21.82 -15.87 -9.80
N LEU A 263 -20.77 -15.13 -10.09
CA LEU A 263 -20.71 -14.19 -11.21
C LEU A 263 -19.55 -14.56 -12.13
N ASN A 264 -19.79 -14.56 -13.44
CA ASN A 264 -18.70 -14.51 -14.40
C ASN A 264 -18.17 -13.08 -14.54
N THR A 265 -17.12 -12.87 -15.34
CA THR A 265 -16.49 -11.55 -15.56
C THR A 265 -17.50 -10.49 -15.98
N ASP A 266 -18.37 -10.76 -16.98
CA ASP A 266 -19.38 -9.82 -17.47
C ASP A 266 -20.41 -9.44 -16.41
N GLN A 267 -20.80 -10.41 -15.58
CA GLN A 267 -21.76 -10.20 -14.50
C GLN A 267 -21.14 -9.39 -13.35
N LEU A 268 -19.86 -9.65 -13.03
CA LEU A 268 -19.13 -8.87 -12.04
C LEU A 268 -18.90 -7.43 -12.53
N LEU A 269 -18.61 -7.23 -13.82
CA LEU A 269 -18.55 -5.90 -14.41
C LEU A 269 -19.86 -5.12 -14.25
N LYS A 270 -21.00 -5.76 -14.53
CA LYS A 270 -22.33 -5.14 -14.32
C LYS A 270 -22.61 -4.85 -12.85
N TYR A 271 -22.12 -5.69 -11.95
CA TYR A 271 -22.19 -5.46 -10.52
C TYR A 271 -21.44 -4.16 -10.14
N TRP A 272 -20.19 -3.98 -10.62
CA TRP A 272 -19.43 -2.76 -10.39
C TRP A 272 -20.10 -1.52 -10.98
N GLN A 273 -20.66 -1.60 -12.18
CA GLN A 273 -21.45 -0.51 -12.77
C GLN A 273 -22.63 -0.12 -11.87
N THR A 274 -23.33 -1.10 -11.30
CA THR A 274 -24.45 -0.87 -10.40
C THR A 274 -24.01 -0.19 -9.12
N ILE A 275 -22.93 -0.64 -8.49
CA ILE A 275 -22.36 -0.05 -7.27
C ILE A 275 -21.95 1.41 -7.53
N CYS A 276 -21.20 1.67 -8.61
CA CYS A 276 -20.79 3.03 -8.99
C CYS A 276 -21.96 3.96 -9.36
N SER A 277 -23.10 3.42 -9.77
CA SER A 277 -24.29 4.23 -10.05
C SER A 277 -25.06 4.64 -8.78
N LYS A 278 -24.92 3.86 -7.70
CA LYS A 278 -25.62 4.07 -6.43
C LYS A 278 -24.82 4.90 -5.43
N PHE A 279 -23.50 4.77 -5.46
CA PHE A 279 -22.58 5.38 -4.51
C PHE A 279 -21.49 6.16 -5.25
N PRO A 280 -20.94 7.25 -4.68
CA PRO A 280 -19.84 7.99 -5.27
C PRO A 280 -18.51 7.24 -5.08
N VAL A 281 -18.43 6.04 -5.65
CA VAL A 281 -17.20 5.23 -5.72
C VAL A 281 -16.35 5.81 -6.82
N ILE A 282 -15.09 6.19 -6.47
CA ILE A 282 -14.14 6.78 -7.40
C ILE A 282 -12.87 5.95 -7.58
N SER A 283 -12.73 4.84 -6.83
CA SER A 283 -11.60 3.93 -6.95
C SER A 283 -12.04 2.51 -6.64
N ILE A 284 -11.67 1.56 -7.51
CA ILE A 284 -11.82 0.12 -7.26
C ILE A 284 -10.47 -0.54 -7.56
N GLU A 285 -9.94 -1.23 -6.55
CA GLU A 285 -8.71 -2.00 -6.60
C GLU A 285 -9.05 -3.48 -6.83
N ASP A 286 -8.30 -4.10 -7.73
CA ASP A 286 -8.41 -5.50 -8.14
C ASP A 286 -9.86 -6.00 -8.30
N PRO A 287 -10.63 -5.35 -9.19
CA PRO A 287 -12.05 -5.71 -9.43
C PRO A 287 -12.24 -7.11 -10.05
N PHE A 288 -11.17 -7.73 -10.55
CA PHE A 288 -11.14 -9.05 -11.17
C PHE A 288 -9.89 -9.83 -10.73
N ASP A 289 -9.82 -11.12 -11.11
CA ASP A 289 -8.64 -11.98 -10.92
C ASP A 289 -7.40 -11.39 -11.58
N GLU A 290 -6.23 -11.58 -10.97
CA GLU A 290 -4.93 -11.05 -11.43
C GLU A 290 -4.49 -11.51 -12.84
N ASN A 291 -5.18 -12.50 -13.40
CA ASN A 291 -4.99 -12.99 -14.77
C ASN A 291 -6.14 -12.62 -15.72
N ASP A 292 -7.22 -11.97 -15.23
CA ASP A 292 -8.36 -11.55 -16.06
C ASP A 292 -8.11 -10.16 -16.71
N TRP A 293 -7.08 -10.08 -17.54
CA TRP A 293 -6.68 -8.86 -18.26
C TRP A 293 -7.81 -8.27 -19.12
N ASP A 294 -8.67 -9.11 -19.66
CA ASP A 294 -9.79 -8.69 -20.51
C ASP A 294 -10.89 -8.02 -19.67
N GLY A 295 -11.20 -8.54 -18.47
CA GLY A 295 -12.10 -7.90 -17.52
C GLY A 295 -11.62 -6.52 -17.09
N PHE A 296 -10.34 -6.40 -16.74
CA PHE A 296 -9.72 -5.10 -16.43
C PHE A 296 -9.80 -4.13 -17.62
N LYS A 297 -9.47 -4.58 -18.84
CA LYS A 297 -9.54 -3.77 -20.05
C LYS A 297 -10.95 -3.27 -20.34
N GLU A 298 -11.95 -4.15 -20.24
CA GLU A 298 -13.34 -3.79 -20.49
C GLU A 298 -13.86 -2.79 -19.44
N MET A 299 -13.57 -3.02 -18.17
CA MET A 299 -13.92 -2.08 -17.10
C MET A 299 -13.24 -0.71 -17.28
N THR A 300 -11.98 -0.70 -17.67
CA THR A 300 -11.23 0.55 -17.95
C THR A 300 -11.85 1.32 -19.10
N SER A 301 -12.27 0.63 -20.16
CA SER A 301 -12.98 1.25 -21.29
C SER A 301 -14.31 1.89 -20.88
N LEU A 302 -15.07 1.22 -20.00
CA LEU A 302 -16.43 1.66 -19.61
C LEU A 302 -16.43 2.68 -18.48
N LEU A 303 -15.56 2.53 -17.49
CA LEU A 303 -15.58 3.32 -16.26
C LEU A 303 -14.33 4.16 -16.05
N GLY A 304 -13.21 3.85 -16.70
CA GLY A 304 -11.90 4.44 -16.42
C GLY A 304 -11.78 5.95 -16.63
N LYS A 305 -12.73 6.58 -17.36
CA LYS A 305 -12.86 8.04 -17.45
C LYS A 305 -13.59 8.68 -16.27
N LYS A 306 -14.15 7.88 -15.37
CA LYS A 306 -14.93 8.36 -14.21
C LYS A 306 -14.36 7.94 -12.89
N ILE A 307 -13.72 6.75 -12.86
CA ILE A 307 -13.16 6.16 -11.65
C ILE A 307 -11.74 5.67 -11.88
N GLN A 308 -11.00 5.59 -10.81
CA GLN A 308 -9.71 4.92 -10.74
C GLN A 308 -9.92 3.40 -10.69
N ILE A 309 -9.20 2.66 -11.55
CA ILE A 309 -9.13 1.20 -11.54
C ILE A 309 -7.69 0.86 -11.21
N VAL A 310 -7.47 0.33 -10.01
CA VAL A 310 -6.13 0.07 -9.47
C VAL A 310 -5.79 -1.39 -9.67
N GLY A 311 -4.61 -1.67 -10.21
CA GLY A 311 -4.01 -3.00 -10.19
C GLY A 311 -3.05 -3.14 -9.03
N ASP A 312 -3.34 -4.04 -8.08
CA ASP A 312 -2.44 -4.52 -7.03
C ASP A 312 -1.84 -5.86 -7.46
N ASP A 313 -2.55 -6.97 -7.31
CA ASP A 313 -2.08 -8.31 -7.73
C ASP A 313 -1.90 -8.38 -9.26
N LEU A 314 -2.68 -7.60 -10.02
CA LEU A 314 -2.48 -7.47 -11.46
C LEU A 314 -1.06 -7.03 -11.83
N PHE A 315 -0.45 -6.12 -11.07
CA PHE A 315 0.85 -5.50 -11.39
C PHE A 315 1.98 -5.87 -10.45
N VAL A 316 1.70 -6.18 -9.19
CA VAL A 316 2.65 -6.54 -8.12
C VAL A 316 3.88 -5.64 -8.06
N THR A 317 3.70 -4.32 -8.25
CA THR A 317 4.79 -3.32 -8.31
C THR A 317 5.86 -3.65 -9.36
N ASN A 318 5.52 -4.46 -10.36
CA ASN A 318 6.44 -4.97 -11.37
C ASN A 318 6.35 -4.17 -12.68
N LYS A 319 7.46 -3.52 -13.05
CA LYS A 319 7.59 -2.69 -14.27
C LYS A 319 7.14 -3.42 -15.55
N LYS A 320 7.42 -4.72 -15.68
CA LYS A 320 7.05 -5.48 -16.88
C LYS A 320 5.55 -5.73 -16.95
N ARG A 321 4.92 -6.09 -15.83
CA ARG A 321 3.46 -6.26 -15.75
C ARG A 321 2.73 -4.93 -15.93
N LEU A 322 3.25 -3.84 -15.34
CA LEU A 322 2.70 -2.51 -15.56
C LEU A 322 2.76 -2.12 -17.04
N LEU A 323 3.89 -2.34 -17.72
CA LEU A 323 4.03 -2.06 -19.16
C LEU A 323 3.02 -2.87 -19.99
N GLN A 324 2.76 -4.13 -19.62
CA GLN A 324 1.71 -4.94 -20.25
C GLN A 324 0.33 -4.30 -20.06
N GLY A 325 -0.01 -3.85 -18.84
CA GLY A 325 -1.28 -3.17 -18.56
C GLY A 325 -1.45 -1.87 -19.33
N ILE A 326 -0.40 -1.06 -19.41
CA ILE A 326 -0.38 0.17 -20.22
C ILE A 326 -0.69 -0.15 -21.69
N ASN A 327 0.02 -1.12 -22.27
CA ASN A 327 -0.15 -1.49 -23.67
C ASN A 327 -1.54 -2.08 -23.98
N ASN A 328 -2.14 -2.77 -23.01
CA ASN A 328 -3.45 -3.40 -23.15
C ASN A 328 -4.60 -2.46 -22.75
N ASN A 329 -4.32 -1.28 -22.19
CA ASN A 329 -5.31 -0.41 -21.53
C ASN A 329 -6.07 -1.15 -20.41
N SER A 330 -5.38 -1.95 -19.63
CA SER A 330 -5.92 -2.67 -18.48
C SER A 330 -5.55 -1.93 -17.20
N ALA A 331 -6.52 -1.38 -16.51
CA ALA A 331 -6.39 -0.43 -15.40
C ALA A 331 -5.93 0.99 -15.83
N ASN A 332 -5.96 1.95 -14.90
CA ASN A 332 -5.46 3.32 -15.08
C ASN A 332 -4.67 3.80 -13.86
N SER A 333 -4.42 2.92 -12.91
CA SER A 333 -3.65 3.19 -11.69
C SER A 333 -2.97 1.92 -11.19
N ILE A 334 -1.91 2.12 -10.42
CA ILE A 334 -1.13 1.02 -9.81
C ILE A 334 -1.04 1.21 -8.31
N LEU A 335 -1.15 0.10 -7.56
CA LEU A 335 -0.75 0.02 -6.17
C LEU A 335 0.75 -0.28 -6.08
N ILE A 336 1.44 0.41 -5.18
CA ILE A 336 2.89 0.29 -4.98
C ILE A 336 3.17 -0.26 -3.59
N LYS A 337 3.72 -1.45 -3.54
CA LYS A 337 4.17 -2.15 -2.33
C LYS A 337 5.64 -2.52 -2.48
N LEU A 338 6.53 -1.88 -1.74
CA LEU A 338 7.98 -2.06 -1.89
C LEU A 338 8.41 -3.53 -1.77
N ASN A 339 7.79 -4.30 -0.88
CA ASN A 339 8.17 -5.70 -0.67
C ASN A 339 7.69 -6.66 -1.78
N GLN A 340 6.75 -6.23 -2.65
CA GLN A 340 6.36 -7.02 -3.84
C GLN A 340 7.47 -7.08 -4.89
N ILE A 341 8.40 -6.11 -4.88
CA ILE A 341 9.51 -6.05 -5.83
C ILE A 341 10.88 -6.20 -5.15
N GLY A 342 11.09 -5.65 -3.95
CA GLY A 342 12.21 -5.95 -3.08
C GLY A 342 13.39 -5.00 -3.13
N THR A 343 13.38 -3.92 -3.93
CA THR A 343 14.35 -2.82 -3.86
C THR A 343 13.68 -1.46 -4.02
N LEU A 344 14.32 -0.42 -3.49
CA LEU A 344 13.84 0.95 -3.61
C LEU A 344 13.93 1.44 -5.06
N SER A 345 15.02 1.13 -5.76
CA SER A 345 15.24 1.58 -7.15
C SER A 345 14.21 1.01 -8.11
N GLU A 346 13.91 -0.31 -8.05
CA GLU A 346 12.85 -0.91 -8.88
C GLU A 346 11.46 -0.32 -8.56
N THR A 347 11.20 0.00 -7.29
CA THR A 347 9.96 0.67 -6.86
C THR A 347 9.85 2.05 -7.47
N ILE A 348 10.91 2.86 -7.41
CA ILE A 348 10.96 4.21 -7.99
C ILE A 348 10.76 4.14 -9.50
N GLU A 349 11.48 3.26 -10.21
CA GLU A 349 11.32 3.07 -11.64
C GLU A 349 9.88 2.71 -12.05
N THR A 350 9.21 1.89 -11.25
CA THR A 350 7.81 1.51 -11.50
C THR A 350 6.87 2.69 -11.31
N ILE A 351 7.08 3.50 -10.27
CA ILE A 351 6.33 4.74 -10.02
C ILE A 351 6.53 5.74 -11.17
N GLU A 352 7.77 5.90 -11.63
CA GLU A 352 8.08 6.82 -12.74
C GLU A 352 7.44 6.37 -14.05
N LEU A 353 7.51 5.07 -14.36
CA LEU A 353 6.82 4.51 -15.52
C LEU A 353 5.32 4.76 -15.47
N ALA A 354 4.68 4.52 -14.33
CA ALA A 354 3.25 4.77 -14.12
C ALA A 354 2.91 6.24 -14.39
N LYS A 355 3.60 7.17 -13.74
CA LYS A 355 3.37 8.61 -13.88
C LYS A 355 3.59 9.10 -15.31
N ASN A 356 4.67 8.66 -15.96
CA ASN A 356 4.99 9.04 -17.34
C ASN A 356 3.98 8.47 -18.35
N SER A 357 3.23 7.45 -17.97
CA SER A 357 2.18 6.83 -18.79
C SER A 357 0.77 7.32 -18.44
N GLY A 358 0.64 8.33 -17.56
CA GLY A 358 -0.65 8.89 -17.14
C GLY A 358 -1.41 8.01 -16.14
N PHE A 359 -0.77 7.00 -15.55
CA PHE A 359 -1.37 6.17 -14.50
C PHE A 359 -1.35 6.89 -13.14
N GLY A 360 -2.43 6.72 -12.37
CA GLY A 360 -2.43 7.06 -10.96
C GLY A 360 -1.50 6.14 -10.16
N VAL A 361 -0.94 6.67 -9.07
CA VAL A 361 -0.04 5.92 -8.18
C VAL A 361 -0.58 5.96 -6.76
N VAL A 362 -0.75 4.80 -6.14
CA VAL A 362 -1.15 4.64 -4.75
C VAL A 362 -0.03 3.93 -4.00
N VAL A 363 0.68 4.62 -3.12
CA VAL A 363 1.68 3.98 -2.24
C VAL A 363 0.96 3.27 -1.11
N SER A 364 1.28 1.99 -0.88
CA SER A 364 0.50 1.13 0.01
C SER A 364 1.34 0.47 1.09
N HIS A 365 0.69 0.25 2.24
CA HIS A 365 1.11 -0.64 3.30
C HIS A 365 0.90 -2.12 2.91
N ARG A 366 1.16 -3.02 3.88
CA ARG A 366 0.72 -4.43 3.84
C ARG A 366 -0.16 -4.73 5.06
N SER A 367 -0.82 -5.90 5.05
CA SER A 367 -1.63 -6.35 6.19
C SER A 367 -0.79 -6.57 7.45
N GLY A 368 0.41 -7.13 7.34
CA GLY A 368 1.41 -7.22 8.40
C GLY A 368 2.38 -6.04 8.34
N GLU A 369 2.18 -5.04 9.19
CA GLU A 369 2.97 -3.81 9.26
C GLU A 369 3.83 -3.73 10.51
N THR A 370 4.74 -2.77 10.49
CA THR A 370 5.60 -2.36 11.59
C THR A 370 5.39 -0.88 11.91
N GLU A 371 6.13 -0.30 12.85
CA GLU A 371 6.12 1.14 13.13
C GLU A 371 6.85 1.96 12.03
N ASP A 372 7.54 1.31 11.08
CA ASP A 372 8.27 2.00 10.03
C ASP A 372 7.35 2.87 9.18
N VAL A 373 7.78 4.09 8.91
CA VAL A 373 7.00 5.12 8.21
C VAL A 373 7.51 5.42 6.80
N PHE A 374 8.39 4.59 6.26
CA PHE A 374 9.04 4.80 4.97
C PHE A 374 8.06 5.17 3.86
N ILE A 375 6.91 4.49 3.79
CA ILE A 375 5.89 4.72 2.75
C ILE A 375 5.29 6.13 2.80
N SER A 376 5.26 6.79 3.95
CA SER A 376 4.82 8.18 4.07
C SER A 376 5.82 9.13 3.40
N ASP A 377 7.10 8.96 3.72
CA ASP A 377 8.18 9.74 3.09
C ASP A 377 8.28 9.44 1.58
N LEU A 378 8.13 8.17 1.17
CA LEU A 378 8.12 7.77 -0.25
C LEU A 378 6.98 8.45 -1.00
N SER A 379 5.76 8.46 -0.43
CA SER A 379 4.59 9.04 -1.10
C SER A 379 4.74 10.54 -1.35
N VAL A 380 5.30 11.29 -0.38
CA VAL A 380 5.59 12.70 -0.53
C VAL A 380 6.81 12.94 -1.41
N GLY A 381 7.87 12.15 -1.21
CA GLY A 381 9.11 12.24 -1.98
C GLY A 381 8.86 12.15 -3.48
N LEU A 382 8.08 11.18 -3.90
CA LEU A 382 7.79 10.95 -5.32
C LEU A 382 6.50 11.62 -5.80
N ASN A 383 5.84 12.44 -4.95
CA ASN A 383 4.56 13.08 -5.27
C ASN A 383 3.57 12.05 -5.87
N SER A 384 3.35 10.94 -5.20
CA SER A 384 2.45 9.87 -5.68
C SER A 384 0.99 10.32 -5.74
N GLY A 385 0.62 11.31 -4.92
CA GLY A 385 -0.72 11.85 -4.83
C GLY A 385 -1.66 11.04 -3.95
N GLN A 386 -1.40 9.76 -3.68
CA GLN A 386 -2.26 8.90 -2.89
C GLN A 386 -1.44 7.95 -2.00
N ILE A 387 -2.01 7.61 -0.83
CA ILE A 387 -1.47 6.60 0.09
C ILE A 387 -2.60 5.74 0.67
N LYS A 388 -2.41 4.42 0.64
CA LYS A 388 -3.29 3.43 1.27
C LYS A 388 -2.53 2.85 2.47
N THR A 389 -2.91 3.22 3.70
CA THR A 389 -2.17 2.80 4.89
C THR A 389 -3.07 2.39 6.05
N GLY A 390 -4.22 1.78 5.72
CA GLY A 390 -5.19 1.27 6.67
C GLY A 390 -6.06 2.35 7.30
N SER A 391 -6.63 2.04 8.45
CA SER A 391 -7.54 2.91 9.17
C SER A 391 -6.80 3.92 10.07
N VAL A 392 -7.59 4.77 10.72
CA VAL A 392 -7.12 5.76 11.72
C VAL A 392 -7.01 5.15 13.12
N SER A 393 -6.85 3.85 13.22
CA SER A 393 -6.65 3.08 14.46
C SER A 393 -5.52 2.07 14.28
N ARG A 394 -4.96 1.53 15.37
CA ARG A 394 -3.73 0.73 15.46
C ARG A 394 -2.46 1.54 15.15
N SER A 395 -1.45 1.44 16.01
CA SER A 395 -0.23 2.26 15.94
C SER A 395 0.59 2.03 14.69
N ASP A 396 0.59 0.81 14.16
CA ASP A 396 1.22 0.43 12.90
C ASP A 396 0.65 1.20 11.69
N ARG A 397 -0.60 1.66 11.76
CA ARG A 397 -1.26 2.48 10.74
C ARG A 397 -1.11 3.96 11.04
N THR A 398 -1.46 4.38 12.27
CA THR A 398 -1.42 5.80 12.66
C THR A 398 -0.02 6.39 12.66
N ALA A 399 1.04 5.57 12.80
CA ALA A 399 2.43 6.02 12.64
C ALA A 399 2.66 6.70 11.29
N LYS A 400 2.10 6.16 10.20
CA LYS A 400 2.22 6.70 8.84
C LYS A 400 1.48 8.04 8.69
N TYR A 401 0.27 8.13 9.23
CA TYR A 401 -0.49 9.40 9.26
C TYR A 401 0.23 10.47 10.10
N ASN A 402 0.76 10.09 11.25
CA ASN A 402 1.53 11.00 12.10
C ASN A 402 2.80 11.51 11.38
N GLN A 403 3.44 10.67 10.57
CA GLN A 403 4.58 11.10 9.74
C GLN A 403 4.16 12.12 8.68
N LEU A 404 3.03 11.91 8.02
CA LEU A 404 2.51 12.87 7.04
C LEU A 404 2.15 14.22 7.69
N ILE A 405 1.62 14.24 8.92
CA ILE A 405 1.42 15.49 9.69
C ILE A 405 2.76 16.20 9.93
N ARG A 406 3.81 15.47 10.37
CA ARG A 406 5.13 16.06 10.57
C ARG A 406 5.72 16.62 9.27
N ILE A 407 5.53 15.92 8.15
CA ILE A 407 5.97 16.40 6.84
C ILE A 407 5.19 17.66 6.42
N GLU A 408 3.87 17.69 6.64
CA GLU A 408 3.05 18.88 6.37
C GLU A 408 3.53 20.09 7.18
N GLU A 409 3.83 19.89 8.48
CA GLU A 409 4.36 20.92 9.37
C GLU A 409 5.74 21.41 8.88
N LEU A 410 6.66 20.50 8.53
CA LEU A 410 7.99 20.85 8.00
C LEU A 410 7.92 21.63 6.69
N LEU A 411 6.99 21.31 5.82
CA LEU A 411 6.77 22.02 4.55
C LEU A 411 6.11 23.38 4.75
N GLY A 412 5.31 23.55 5.80
CA GLY A 412 4.59 24.81 6.10
C GLY A 412 3.78 25.29 4.90
N ASN A 413 3.97 26.56 4.51
CA ASN A 413 3.25 27.15 3.37
C ASN A 413 3.57 26.53 1.99
N ASN A 414 4.60 25.69 1.91
CA ASN A 414 4.93 24.96 0.67
C ASN A 414 4.20 23.60 0.58
N ALA A 415 3.53 23.17 1.65
CA ALA A 415 2.73 21.96 1.63
C ALA A 415 1.58 22.09 0.62
N HIS A 416 1.42 21.07 -0.20
CA HIS A 416 0.36 21.02 -1.20
C HIS A 416 -0.39 19.69 -1.03
N TYR A 417 -1.66 19.77 -0.65
CA TYR A 417 -2.51 18.59 -0.56
C TYR A 417 -3.00 18.20 -1.96
N PHE A 418 -2.87 16.93 -2.33
CA PHE A 418 -3.23 16.48 -3.69
C PHE A 418 -4.72 16.70 -3.98
N GLY A 419 -5.62 16.35 -3.05
CA GLY A 419 -7.03 16.73 -3.01
C GLY A 419 -7.72 16.70 -4.39
N ASN A 420 -8.31 17.83 -4.78
CA ASN A 420 -9.04 17.94 -6.05
C ASN A 420 -8.21 17.70 -7.31
N ASN A 421 -6.87 17.67 -7.23
CA ASN A 421 -6.03 17.28 -8.38
C ASN A 421 -6.25 15.82 -8.79
N PHE A 422 -6.83 15.00 -7.92
CA PHE A 422 -7.22 13.62 -8.23
C PHE A 422 -8.02 13.52 -9.53
N PHE A 423 -8.98 14.42 -9.71
CA PHE A 423 -9.84 14.39 -10.89
C PHE A 423 -9.13 14.75 -12.20
N ASN A 424 -7.97 15.40 -12.15
CA ASN A 424 -7.18 15.73 -13.35
C ASN A 424 -6.65 14.46 -14.04
N ASN A 425 -6.57 13.32 -13.33
CA ASN A 425 -6.14 12.04 -13.89
C ASN A 425 -7.17 11.42 -14.84
N PHE A 426 -8.42 11.95 -14.88
CA PHE A 426 -9.53 11.38 -15.66
C PHE A 426 -9.98 12.28 -16.83
N VAL A 427 -9.34 13.43 -17.02
CA VAL A 427 -9.71 14.45 -18.03
C VAL A 427 -8.95 14.22 -19.35
N HIS A 428 -8.92 12.99 -19.85
CA HIS A 428 -8.28 12.72 -21.17
C HIS A 428 -9.21 12.02 -22.14
#